data_19bb7d796a85aab12d4d513bfd0d4dca
#
_entry.id   19bb7d796a85aab12d4d513bfd0d4dca
#
_cell.length_a   1.000
_cell.length_b   1.000
_cell.length_c   1.000
_cell.angle_alpha   90.00
_cell.angle_beta   90.00
_cell.angle_gamma   90.00
#
_symmetry.space_group_name_H-M   'P 1'
#
loop_
_entity.id
_entity.type
_entity.pdbx_description
1 polymer ?
#
loop_
_entity_poly.entity_id
_entity_poly.type
_entity_poly.pdbx_seq_one_letter_code
_entity_poly.pdbx_strand_id
1 'polypeptide(L)'
;MRSALERRQQMLEYLSDHRFTTYSELASEFGISRRTAVRDIEELTCSAPIFTVQGNGGGIRVADGWYISRRYLHDKHEEVLRRLLPGLQPDDQKAINEILLAFAKPKVNKSGAQC
;
A
#
# COMPACT_ATOMS: atom_id res chain seq x y z
N MET A 1 -8.00 -4.28 -23.80
CA MET A 1 -7.47 -5.43 -23.05
C MET A 1 -6.11 -5.09 -22.46
N ARG A 2 -5.90 -5.41 -21.20
CA ARG A 2 -4.64 -5.11 -20.56
C ARG A 2 -3.57 -6.08 -21.00
N SER A 3 -2.35 -5.61 -21.16
CA SER A 3 -1.22 -6.49 -21.37
C SER A 3 -0.88 -7.17 -20.04
N ALA A 4 -0.11 -8.24 -20.12
CA ALA A 4 0.33 -8.92 -18.89
C ALA A 4 1.14 -7.98 -18.00
N LEU A 5 1.96 -7.13 -18.60
CA LEU A 5 2.77 -6.19 -17.86
C LEU A 5 1.90 -5.18 -17.10
N GLU A 6 0.91 -4.61 -17.77
CA GLU A 6 -0.01 -3.68 -17.12
C GLU A 6 -0.80 -4.35 -16.01
N ARG A 7 -1.26 -5.56 -16.26
CA ARG A 7 -2.02 -6.30 -15.28
C ARG A 7 -1.19 -6.56 -14.03
N ARG A 8 0.06 -6.98 -14.20
CA ARG A 8 0.94 -7.27 -13.06
C ARG A 8 1.25 -6.01 -12.28
N GLN A 9 1.43 -4.88 -12.96
CA GLN A 9 1.65 -3.61 -12.27
C GLN A 9 0.44 -3.26 -11.42
N GLN A 10 -0.75 -3.45 -11.95
CA GLN A 10 -1.98 -3.16 -11.21
C GLN A 10 -2.18 -4.14 -10.07
N MET A 11 -1.71 -5.38 -10.21
CA MET A 11 -1.75 -6.33 -9.10
C MET A 11 -0.85 -5.89 -7.95
N LEU A 12 0.32 -5.33 -8.26
CA LEU A 12 1.19 -4.81 -7.20
C LEU A 12 0.51 -3.68 -6.45
N GLU A 13 -0.19 -2.81 -7.18
CA GLU A 13 -0.93 -1.72 -6.55
C GLU A 13 -2.05 -2.25 -5.67
N TYR A 14 -2.74 -3.26 -6.16
CA TYR A 14 -3.80 -3.91 -5.39
C TYR A 14 -3.26 -4.52 -4.10
N LEU A 15 -2.14 -5.23 -4.19
CA LEU A 15 -1.52 -5.86 -3.02
C LEU A 15 -0.99 -4.82 -2.05
N SER A 16 -0.46 -3.73 -2.57
CA SER A 16 0.02 -2.64 -1.74
C SER A 16 -1.11 -2.03 -0.92
N ASP A 17 -2.30 -1.93 -1.51
CA ASP A 17 -3.45 -1.36 -0.81
C ASP A 17 -4.10 -2.35 0.14
N HIS A 18 -4.28 -3.58 -0.29
CA HIS A 18 -5.06 -4.55 0.48
C HIS A 18 -4.22 -5.36 1.46
N ARG A 19 -2.93 -5.47 1.23
CA ARG A 19 -1.97 -6.18 2.06
C ARG A 19 -2.12 -7.69 2.03
N PHE A 20 -3.33 -8.20 1.87
CA PHE A 20 -3.63 -9.62 1.82
C PHE A 20 -4.77 -9.87 0.84
N THR A 21 -4.68 -10.93 0.08
CA THR A 21 -5.77 -11.34 -0.79
C THR A 21 -5.67 -12.85 -1.04
N THR A 22 -6.62 -13.39 -1.76
CA THR A 22 -6.57 -14.80 -2.17
C THR A 22 -6.50 -14.85 -3.68
N TYR A 23 -6.12 -16.01 -4.23
CA TYR A 23 -6.10 -16.17 -5.67
C TYR A 23 -7.49 -16.01 -6.27
N SER A 24 -8.51 -16.48 -5.55
CA SER A 24 -9.88 -16.33 -6.03
C SER A 24 -10.28 -14.88 -6.12
N GLU A 25 -9.98 -14.11 -5.09
CA GLU A 25 -10.29 -12.68 -5.08
C GLU A 25 -9.54 -11.94 -6.16
N LEU A 26 -8.26 -12.27 -6.31
CA LEU A 26 -7.43 -11.62 -7.30
C LEU A 26 -7.90 -11.94 -8.72
N ALA A 27 -8.21 -13.20 -8.98
CA ALA A 27 -8.73 -13.60 -10.29
C ALA A 27 -10.04 -12.89 -10.60
N SER A 28 -10.91 -12.80 -9.61
CA SER A 28 -12.20 -12.13 -9.78
C SER A 28 -12.00 -10.65 -10.06
N GLU A 29 -11.12 -10.01 -9.28
CA GLU A 29 -10.88 -8.58 -9.42
C GLU A 29 -10.34 -8.23 -10.80
N PHE A 30 -9.46 -9.06 -11.34
CA PHE A 30 -8.80 -8.75 -12.60
C PHE A 30 -9.44 -9.46 -13.80
N GLY A 31 -10.50 -10.24 -13.57
CA GLY A 31 -11.20 -10.92 -14.66
C GLY A 31 -10.34 -11.95 -15.38
N ILE A 32 -9.52 -12.67 -14.64
CA ILE A 32 -8.62 -13.68 -15.20
C ILE A 32 -8.86 -15.02 -14.51
N SER A 33 -8.27 -16.07 -15.08
CA SER A 33 -8.37 -17.38 -14.47
C SER A 33 -7.47 -17.46 -13.25
N ARG A 34 -7.78 -18.40 -12.36
CA ARG A 34 -6.94 -18.64 -11.20
C ARG A 34 -5.51 -19.01 -11.63
N ARG A 35 -5.39 -19.79 -12.71
CA ARG A 35 -4.08 -20.19 -13.21
C ARG A 35 -3.25 -18.98 -13.63
N THR A 36 -3.87 -18.03 -14.32
CA THR A 36 -3.19 -16.81 -14.72
C THR A 36 -2.78 -16.00 -13.50
N ALA A 37 -3.65 -15.94 -12.49
CA ALA A 37 -3.33 -15.21 -11.26
C ALA A 37 -2.11 -15.85 -10.58
N VAL A 38 -2.06 -17.18 -10.49
CA VAL A 38 -0.92 -17.86 -9.88
C VAL A 38 0.37 -17.53 -10.64
N ARG A 39 0.29 -17.58 -11.97
CA ARG A 39 1.45 -17.30 -12.81
C ARG A 39 1.94 -15.86 -12.62
N ASP A 40 1.01 -14.91 -12.58
CA ASP A 40 1.37 -13.52 -12.41
C ASP A 40 2.02 -13.28 -11.05
N ILE A 41 1.47 -13.88 -10.00
CA ILE A 41 2.05 -13.72 -8.66
C ILE A 41 3.45 -14.33 -8.60
N GLU A 42 3.65 -15.48 -9.21
CA GLU A 42 4.98 -16.08 -9.25
C GLU A 42 6.00 -15.14 -9.89
N GLU A 43 5.59 -14.48 -10.98
CA GLU A 43 6.46 -13.49 -11.62
C GLU A 43 6.75 -12.32 -10.68
N LEU A 44 5.73 -11.85 -9.99
CA LEU A 44 5.87 -10.68 -9.13
C LEU A 44 6.72 -10.95 -7.89
N THR A 45 6.79 -12.20 -7.43
CA THR A 45 7.65 -12.51 -6.28
C THR A 45 9.11 -12.24 -6.56
N CYS A 46 9.49 -12.13 -7.82
CA CYS A 46 10.87 -11.84 -8.17
C CYS A 46 11.21 -10.37 -7.95
N SER A 47 10.21 -9.49 -7.90
CA SER A 47 10.46 -8.06 -7.80
C SER A 47 9.85 -7.40 -6.58
N ALA A 48 9.07 -8.13 -5.79
CA ALA A 48 8.39 -7.55 -4.63
C ALA A 48 8.33 -8.59 -3.51
N PRO A 49 8.31 -8.16 -2.25
CA PRO A 49 8.27 -9.11 -1.13
C PRO A 49 6.86 -9.65 -0.92
N ILE A 50 6.49 -10.58 -1.77
CA ILE A 50 5.18 -11.23 -1.75
C ILE A 50 5.35 -12.63 -1.18
N PHE A 51 4.48 -12.99 -0.26
CA PHE A 51 4.49 -14.30 0.35
C PHE A 51 3.19 -15.03 0.07
N THR A 52 3.28 -16.32 -0.19
CA THR A 52 2.10 -17.12 -0.42
C THR A 52 2.01 -18.17 0.68
N VAL A 53 0.80 -18.41 1.16
CA VAL A 53 0.53 -19.40 2.19
C VAL A 53 -0.49 -20.39 1.64
N GLN A 54 -0.19 -21.66 1.74
CA GLN A 54 -1.07 -22.70 1.21
C GLN A 54 -2.05 -23.17 2.28
N GLY A 55 -3.13 -23.79 1.85
CA GLY A 55 -4.09 -24.42 2.74
C GLY A 55 -5.22 -23.48 3.14
N ASN A 56 -6.01 -23.94 4.10
CA ASN A 56 -7.12 -23.16 4.62
C ASN A 56 -6.61 -21.90 5.31
N GLY A 57 -7.22 -20.78 5.01
CA GLY A 57 -6.77 -19.51 5.55
C GLY A 57 -5.54 -18.97 4.86
N GLY A 58 -5.07 -19.67 3.82
CA GLY A 58 -3.92 -19.21 3.08
C GLY A 58 -4.27 -18.16 2.04
N GLY A 59 -3.25 -17.62 1.40
CA GLY A 59 -3.45 -16.61 0.40
C GLY A 59 -2.15 -15.93 0.04
N ILE A 60 -2.26 -14.68 -0.37
CA ILE A 60 -1.15 -13.89 -0.84
C ILE A 60 -1.05 -12.67 0.05
N ARG A 61 0.15 -12.40 0.58
CA ARG A 61 0.35 -11.22 1.40
C ARG A 61 1.67 -10.56 1.06
N VAL A 62 1.79 -9.30 1.40
CA VAL A 62 3.03 -8.56 1.21
C VAL A 62 3.68 -8.29 2.56
N ALA A 63 4.97 -8.04 2.54
CA ALA A 63 5.72 -7.78 3.76
C ALA A 63 5.22 -6.51 4.45
N ASP A 64 5.25 -6.54 5.77
CA ASP A 64 4.89 -5.36 6.55
C ASP A 64 5.84 -4.23 6.20
N GLY A 65 5.30 -3.04 6.07
CA GLY A 65 6.12 -1.87 5.75
C GLY A 65 6.43 -1.68 4.28
N TRP A 66 6.13 -2.67 3.43
CA TRP A 66 6.36 -2.51 2.00
C TRP A 66 5.13 -1.88 1.33
N TYR A 67 5.38 -0.89 0.50
CA TYR A 67 4.34 -0.27 -0.33
C TYR A 67 4.95 0.02 -1.69
N ILE A 68 4.11 -0.06 -2.72
CA ILE A 68 4.60 0.15 -4.08
C ILE A 68 5.04 1.58 -4.29
N SER A 69 4.47 2.49 -3.52
CA SER A 69 4.87 3.88 -3.58
C SER A 69 4.70 4.47 -2.20
N ARG A 70 5.25 5.66 -2.01
CA ARG A 70 5.17 6.32 -0.71
C ARG A 70 3.71 6.62 -0.38
N ARG A 71 3.33 6.28 0.84
CA ARG A 71 1.97 6.52 1.32
C ARG A 71 1.92 7.80 2.13
N TYR A 72 0.84 8.50 1.99
CA TYR A 72 0.61 9.74 2.75
C TYR A 72 -0.71 9.66 3.47
N LEU A 73 -0.82 10.42 4.54
CA LEU A 73 -2.08 10.58 5.23
C LEU A 73 -3.07 11.31 4.33
N HIS A 74 -4.33 10.94 4.42
CA HIS A 74 -5.38 11.73 3.79
C HIS A 74 -5.44 13.10 4.47
N ASP A 75 -5.80 14.12 3.71
CA ASP A 75 -5.90 15.47 4.25
C ASP A 75 -6.79 15.52 5.47
N LYS A 76 -7.90 14.78 5.44
CA LYS A 76 -8.82 14.75 6.57
C LYS A 76 -8.17 14.15 7.80
N HIS A 77 -7.42 13.10 7.64
CA HIS A 77 -6.74 12.45 8.78
C HIS A 77 -5.66 13.36 9.34
N GLU A 78 -4.92 14.00 8.47
CA GLU A 78 -3.89 14.92 8.92
C GLU A 78 -4.52 16.08 9.72
N GLU A 79 -5.63 16.61 9.23
CA GLU A 79 -6.33 17.68 9.89
C GLU A 79 -6.76 17.30 11.31
N VAL A 80 -7.33 16.11 11.45
CA VAL A 80 -7.76 15.62 12.75
C VAL A 80 -6.57 15.49 13.71
N LEU A 81 -5.48 14.94 13.23
CA LEU A 81 -4.30 14.77 14.07
C LEU A 81 -3.76 16.11 14.54
N ARG A 82 -3.70 17.09 13.63
CA ARG A 82 -3.21 18.43 14.00
C ARG A 82 -4.14 19.12 14.96
N ARG A 83 -5.45 18.91 14.81
CA ARG A 83 -6.44 19.52 15.71
C ARG A 83 -6.34 18.95 17.11
N LEU A 84 -6.07 17.65 17.24
CA LEU A 84 -5.96 17.01 18.55
C LEU A 84 -4.65 17.29 19.24
N LEU A 85 -3.64 17.67 18.48
CA LEU A 85 -2.28 17.80 18.99
C LEU A 85 -2.14 18.69 20.23
N PRO A 86 -2.71 19.90 20.26
CA PRO A 86 -2.50 20.78 21.41
C PRO A 86 -3.01 20.25 22.74
N GLY A 87 -3.98 19.34 22.70
CA GLY A 87 -4.55 18.78 23.92
C GLY A 87 -3.85 17.53 24.43
N LEU A 88 -2.79 17.11 23.77
CA LEU A 88 -2.11 15.87 24.15
C LEU A 88 -0.97 16.13 25.11
N GLN A 89 -0.57 15.06 25.82
CA GLN A 89 0.60 15.12 26.68
C GLN A 89 1.84 15.34 25.82
N PRO A 90 2.90 15.91 26.39
CA PRO A 90 4.12 16.20 25.61
C PRO A 90 4.69 14.97 24.89
N ASP A 91 4.68 13.80 25.52
CA ASP A 91 5.19 12.59 24.88
C ASP A 91 4.32 12.21 23.69
N ASP A 92 3.01 12.35 23.84
CA ASP A 92 2.07 12.03 22.77
C ASP A 92 2.21 13.04 21.65
N GLN A 93 2.41 14.30 21.97
CA GLN A 93 2.63 15.32 20.95
C GLN A 93 3.85 15.01 20.12
N LYS A 94 4.91 14.57 20.77
CA LYS A 94 6.12 14.21 20.07
C LYS A 94 5.87 13.06 19.11
N ALA A 95 5.18 12.02 19.57
CA ALA A 95 4.89 10.87 18.73
C ALA A 95 4.03 11.25 17.53
N ILE A 96 2.99 12.08 17.75
CA ILE A 96 2.14 12.50 16.64
C ILE A 96 2.91 13.38 15.66
N ASN A 97 3.78 14.26 16.17
CA ASN A 97 4.60 15.08 15.28
C ASN A 97 5.52 14.21 14.41
N GLU A 98 6.04 13.13 14.97
CA GLU A 98 6.85 12.20 14.19
C GLU A 98 6.05 11.55 13.08
N ILE A 99 4.80 11.17 13.37
CA ILE A 99 3.92 10.60 12.36
C ILE A 99 3.64 11.62 11.26
N LEU A 100 3.33 12.84 11.65
CA LEU A 100 3.04 13.88 10.67
C LEU A 100 4.25 14.17 9.80
N LEU A 101 5.42 14.22 10.42
CA LEU A 101 6.63 14.47 9.65
C LEU A 101 6.91 13.37 8.64
N ALA A 102 6.61 12.13 9.01
CA ALA A 102 6.89 10.99 8.14
C ALA A 102 5.83 10.79 7.07
N PHE A 103 4.58 11.06 7.37
CA PHE A 103 3.48 10.64 6.50
C PHE A 103 2.59 11.75 5.97
N ALA A 104 2.72 12.98 6.43
CA ALA A 104 1.92 14.06 5.87
C ALA A 104 2.45 14.38 4.47
N LYS A 105 1.55 14.77 3.58
CA LYS A 105 1.94 15.14 2.24
C LYS A 105 2.84 16.37 2.30
N PRO A 106 3.93 16.39 1.54
CA PRO A 106 4.77 17.57 1.50
C PRO A 106 3.99 18.73 0.90
N LYS A 107 4.18 19.91 1.45
CA LYS A 107 3.56 21.08 0.90
C LYS A 107 4.29 21.48 -0.35
N VAL A 108 3.54 21.75 -1.40
CA VAL A 108 4.13 22.17 -2.65
C VAL A 108 4.65 23.58 -2.49
N ASN A 109 5.92 23.74 -2.79
CA ASN A 109 6.54 25.02 -2.71
C ASN A 109 6.30 25.75 -4.02
N LYS A 110 6.08 27.04 -3.95
CA LYS A 110 5.86 27.75 -5.17
C LYS A 110 7.04 27.72 -6.09
N SER A 111 8.19 27.55 -5.58
CA SER A 111 9.37 27.44 -6.42
C SER A 111 9.38 26.13 -7.18
N GLY A 112 8.50 25.23 -6.82
CA GLY A 112 8.41 23.95 -7.49
C GLY A 112 9.60 23.07 -7.23
N ALA A 113 10.34 23.41 -6.26
CA ALA A 113 11.53 22.69 -6.10
C ALA A 113 11.33 21.45 -5.39
N GLN A 114 10.45 20.69 -5.67
CA GLN A 114 10.41 19.54 -5.13
C GLN A 114 10.92 18.58 -5.83
N CYS A 115 11.38 17.93 -5.68
CA CYS A 115 11.83 16.90 -6.40
C CYS A 115 12.09 15.87 -5.83
#